data_dd8bcdda83139f7719b1811f67efd83d
#
_entry.id   dd8bcdda83139f7719b1811f67efd83d
#
_cell.length_a   1.000
_cell.length_b   1.000
_cell.length_c   1.000
_cell.angle_alpha   90.00
_cell.angle_beta   90.00
_cell.angle_gamma   90.00
#
_symmetry.space_group_name_H-M   'P 1'
#
loop_
_entity.id
_entity.type
_entity.pdbx_description
1 polymer ?
#
loop_
_entity_poly.entity_id
_entity_poly.type
_entity_poly.pdbx_seq_one_letter_code
_entity_poly.pdbx_strand_id
1 'polypeptide(L)'
;MQQIDIPVLTKPKLEDRVEFPQFKKNNRNNPDLKTTRGKRPEWLKVKAPGGDSFANIKKMMRSKSLHTVCEEARCPNIGECWGSGTATFMILGDTCTRACSFCAIKTGRPGTLNWQEPNDVARSVKEMELKHAVVTSVNRDELKDQGSTLWAKTIEKIKEVNPNTTVEVLIPDFKGDMECLQRVIDAKPDVLNHNIETVPRLYKIVRPQARYQRSLDLLERAKEQGMRTKTGIMVGIGETDEEVYELMSDLVKIKVNVFTIGQYLQPSVKHSPVDRFVHPDTFKKYKEIG
;
A
#
# COMPACT_ATOMS: atom_id res chain seq x y z
N MET A 1 25.50 -25.23 6.67
CA MET A 1 24.15 -24.68 6.92
C MET A 1 23.90 -24.82 8.41
N GLN A 2 24.07 -23.73 9.17
CA GLN A 2 23.78 -23.72 10.60
C GLN A 2 22.28 -23.49 10.75
N GLN A 3 21.63 -24.41 11.44
CA GLN A 3 20.24 -24.35 11.81
C GLN A 3 20.11 -23.28 12.92
N ILE A 4 19.41 -22.18 12.64
CA ILE A 4 19.11 -21.16 13.64
C ILE A 4 17.84 -21.63 14.36
N ASP A 5 17.99 -22.04 15.62
CA ASP A 5 16.85 -22.34 16.52
C ASP A 5 16.15 -21.03 16.85
N ILE A 6 15.00 -20.78 16.22
CA ILE A 6 14.11 -19.70 16.60
C ILE A 6 13.34 -20.17 17.84
N PRO A 7 13.37 -19.42 18.96
CA PRO A 7 12.58 -19.81 20.13
C PRO A 7 11.10 -19.83 19.79
N VAL A 8 10.44 -20.95 20.07
CA VAL A 8 8.99 -21.09 19.92
C VAL A 8 8.32 -20.19 20.96
N LEU A 9 7.90 -19.00 20.55
CA LEU A 9 7.13 -18.10 21.38
C LEU A 9 5.74 -18.71 21.60
N THR A 10 5.39 -18.96 22.85
CA THR A 10 4.05 -19.42 23.26
C THR A 10 3.02 -18.34 22.93
N LYS A 11 1.94 -18.73 22.23
CA LYS A 11 0.84 -17.81 21.89
C LYS A 11 0.39 -17.05 23.13
N PRO A 12 0.27 -15.70 23.07
CA PRO A 12 -0.29 -14.93 24.17
C PRO A 12 -1.70 -15.43 24.49
N LYS A 13 -1.99 -15.64 25.78
CA LYS A 13 -3.30 -16.09 26.23
C LYS A 13 -4.35 -15.04 25.90
N LEU A 14 -5.59 -15.50 25.68
CA LEU A 14 -6.74 -14.66 25.31
C LEU A 14 -7.01 -13.52 26.34
N GLU A 15 -6.43 -13.63 27.52
CA GLU A 15 -6.55 -12.72 28.67
C GLU A 15 -5.68 -11.46 28.55
N ASP A 16 -4.65 -11.48 27.69
CA ASP A 16 -3.75 -10.34 27.44
C ASP A 16 -4.29 -9.37 26.38
N ARG A 17 -5.61 -9.35 26.16
CA ARG A 17 -6.24 -8.37 25.28
C ARG A 17 -6.15 -7.01 25.94
N VAL A 18 -5.14 -6.23 25.53
CA VAL A 18 -5.10 -4.80 25.81
C VAL A 18 -6.34 -4.20 25.14
N GLU A 19 -7.36 -3.89 25.94
CA GLU A 19 -8.45 -3.02 25.48
C GLU A 19 -7.83 -1.66 25.21
N PHE A 20 -7.78 -1.28 23.93
CA PHE A 20 -7.45 0.09 23.58
C PHE A 20 -8.67 0.97 23.89
N PRO A 21 -8.65 1.79 24.98
CA PRO A 21 -9.80 2.62 25.37
C PRO A 21 -10.23 3.61 24.29
N GLN A 22 -9.37 3.85 23.27
CA GLN A 22 -9.56 4.85 22.23
C GLN A 22 -10.28 4.33 21.00
N PHE A 23 -10.46 3.02 20.84
CA PHE A 23 -11.16 2.42 19.70
C PHE A 23 -12.64 2.12 19.97
N LYS A 24 -13.28 2.83 20.88
CA LYS A 24 -14.76 2.79 20.96
C LYS A 24 -15.31 3.30 19.64
N LYS A 25 -16.01 2.39 18.93
CA LYS A 25 -16.79 2.55 17.69
C LYS A 25 -16.82 3.99 17.16
N ASN A 26 -16.28 4.17 15.95
CA ASN A 26 -16.42 5.31 15.05
C ASN A 26 -17.50 6.31 15.44
N ASN A 27 -17.24 7.16 16.38
CA ASN A 27 -18.01 8.37 16.58
C ASN A 27 -17.29 9.49 15.82
N ARG A 28 -17.57 9.59 14.51
CA ARG A 28 -16.99 10.60 13.61
C ARG A 28 -17.23 12.04 14.06
N ASN A 29 -17.98 12.24 15.14
CA ASN A 29 -18.40 13.52 15.69
C ASN A 29 -17.94 13.75 17.13
N ASN A 30 -16.94 13.04 17.65
CA ASN A 30 -16.43 13.30 19.00
C ASN A 30 -15.45 14.50 18.97
N PRO A 31 -15.83 15.66 19.55
CA PRO A 31 -14.97 16.84 19.63
C PRO A 31 -13.76 16.67 20.55
N ASP A 32 -13.74 15.63 21.40
CA ASP A 32 -12.67 15.35 22.37
C ASP A 32 -11.53 14.49 21.84
N LEU A 33 -11.55 14.12 20.56
CA LEU A 33 -10.41 13.48 19.89
C LEU A 33 -9.25 14.48 19.77
N LYS A 34 -8.61 14.74 20.89
CA LYS A 34 -7.33 15.45 20.92
C LYS A 34 -6.35 14.65 20.08
N THR A 35 -5.81 15.30 19.05
CA THR A 35 -4.71 14.78 18.27
C THR A 35 -3.57 14.39 19.21
N THR A 36 -3.29 13.10 19.36
CA THR A 36 -2.04 12.63 19.96
C THR A 36 -0.85 12.88 19.03
N ARG A 37 -0.90 13.99 18.28
CA ARG A 37 0.25 14.48 17.51
C ARG A 37 1.25 15.06 18.52
N GLY A 38 1.98 14.16 19.18
CA GLY A 38 3.24 14.55 19.77
C GLY A 38 4.11 15.24 18.71
N LYS A 39 4.98 16.15 19.13
CA LYS A 39 5.95 16.80 18.25
C LYS A 39 6.68 15.67 17.47
N ARG A 40 6.59 15.71 16.12
CA ARG A 40 7.29 14.73 15.29
C ARG A 40 8.78 14.76 15.62
N PRO A 41 9.40 13.58 15.86
CA PRO A 41 10.83 13.53 16.12
C PRO A 41 11.64 14.06 14.93
N GLU A 42 12.87 14.47 15.17
CA GLU A 42 13.71 15.10 14.15
C GLU A 42 14.03 14.19 12.97
N TRP A 43 14.16 12.88 13.19
CA TRP A 43 14.42 11.90 12.14
C TRP A 43 13.28 11.69 11.16
N LEU A 44 12.06 12.20 11.44
CA LEU A 44 10.91 12.17 10.51
C LEU A 44 10.78 13.45 9.68
N LYS A 45 11.73 14.36 9.75
CA LYS A 45 11.75 15.54 8.90
C LYS A 45 12.25 15.15 7.51
N VAL A 46 11.46 15.42 6.49
CA VAL A 46 11.83 15.27 5.08
C VAL A 46 11.97 16.65 4.44
N LYS A 47 12.84 16.77 3.44
CA LYS A 47 12.94 18.00 2.65
C LYS A 47 11.63 18.23 1.91
N ALA A 48 11.15 19.47 1.87
CA ALA A 48 9.99 19.79 1.07
C ALA A 48 10.27 19.47 -0.41
N PRO A 49 9.29 18.87 -1.13
CA PRO A 49 9.46 18.60 -2.55
C PRO A 49 9.65 19.93 -3.32
N GLY A 50 10.65 19.97 -4.20
CA GLY A 50 11.00 21.16 -4.97
C GLY A 50 11.86 20.81 -6.18
N GLY A 51 12.07 21.80 -7.04
CA GLY A 51 12.83 21.68 -8.29
C GLY A 51 11.96 21.67 -9.54
N ASP A 52 12.57 21.95 -10.69
CA ASP A 52 11.88 22.11 -11.97
C ASP A 52 11.18 20.81 -12.42
N SER A 53 11.80 19.67 -12.20
CA SER A 53 11.23 18.36 -12.51
C SER A 53 9.91 18.13 -11.76
N PHE A 54 9.88 18.39 -10.45
CA PHE A 54 8.67 18.27 -9.64
C PHE A 54 7.56 19.22 -10.13
N ALA A 55 7.90 20.48 -10.42
CA ALA A 55 6.94 21.48 -10.89
C ALA A 55 6.34 21.10 -12.25
N ASN A 56 7.16 20.61 -13.18
CA ASN A 56 6.73 20.16 -14.51
C ASN A 56 5.81 18.96 -14.45
N ILE A 57 6.16 17.93 -13.66
CA ILE A 57 5.34 16.74 -13.45
C ILE A 57 3.98 17.14 -12.86
N LYS A 58 3.97 17.98 -11.83
CA LYS A 58 2.76 18.48 -11.20
C LYS A 58 1.83 19.24 -12.16
N LYS A 59 2.41 20.08 -13.02
CA LYS A 59 1.66 20.83 -14.04
C LYS A 59 1.03 19.87 -15.07
N MET A 60 1.79 18.88 -15.53
CA MET A 60 1.35 17.87 -16.48
C MET A 60 0.19 17.03 -15.91
N MET A 61 0.31 16.54 -14.68
CA MET A 61 -0.74 15.74 -14.03
C MET A 61 -2.06 16.52 -13.94
N ARG A 62 -2.01 17.77 -13.57
CA ARG A 62 -3.19 18.64 -13.49
C ARG A 62 -3.84 18.92 -14.84
N SER A 63 -3.04 19.12 -15.90
CA SER A 63 -3.57 19.39 -17.24
C SER A 63 -4.34 18.22 -17.85
N LYS A 64 -4.13 17.00 -17.34
CA LYS A 64 -4.73 15.75 -17.84
C LYS A 64 -5.77 15.13 -16.91
N SER A 65 -6.11 15.81 -15.82
CA SER A 65 -7.04 15.28 -14.79
C SER A 65 -6.63 13.89 -14.29
N LEU A 66 -5.32 13.61 -14.21
CA LEU A 66 -4.80 12.35 -13.71
C LEU A 66 -4.61 12.42 -12.19
N HIS A 67 -5.00 11.34 -11.54
CA HIS A 67 -4.87 11.17 -10.09
C HIS A 67 -3.58 10.43 -9.76
N THR A 68 -2.75 11.01 -8.89
CA THR A 68 -1.62 10.29 -8.29
C THR A 68 -1.86 10.10 -6.80
N VAL A 69 -1.59 8.89 -6.34
CA VAL A 69 -1.53 8.62 -4.88
C VAL A 69 -0.54 9.55 -4.19
N CYS A 70 0.54 9.91 -4.90
CA CYS A 70 1.56 10.80 -4.37
C CYS A 70 1.01 12.16 -3.92
N GLU A 71 0.08 12.75 -4.67
CA GLU A 71 -0.58 14.01 -4.29
C GLU A 71 -1.73 13.79 -3.32
N GLU A 72 -2.63 12.84 -3.60
CA GLU A 72 -3.84 12.61 -2.80
C GLU A 72 -3.54 12.10 -1.40
N ALA A 73 -2.57 11.18 -1.26
CA ALA A 73 -2.09 10.70 0.03
C ALA A 73 -1.13 11.68 0.71
N ARG A 74 -0.80 12.83 0.09
CA ARG A 74 0.20 13.79 0.61
C ARG A 74 1.51 13.10 0.98
N CYS A 75 1.99 12.24 0.08
CA CYS A 75 3.17 11.41 0.32
C CYS A 75 4.40 12.28 0.59
N PRO A 76 5.11 12.11 1.71
CA PRO A 76 6.31 12.89 2.00
C PRO A 76 7.47 12.62 1.05
N ASN A 77 7.47 11.46 0.36
CA ASN A 77 8.54 11.02 -0.53
C ASN A 77 8.34 11.46 -1.99
N ILE A 78 7.28 12.21 -2.30
CA ILE A 78 6.90 12.59 -3.67
C ILE A 78 8.07 13.25 -4.44
N GLY A 79 8.82 14.13 -3.78
CA GLY A 79 9.95 14.85 -4.42
C GLY A 79 11.10 13.91 -4.80
N GLU A 80 11.40 12.94 -3.97
CA GLU A 80 12.45 11.94 -4.21
C GLU A 80 12.03 10.95 -5.32
N CYS A 81 10.82 10.40 -5.22
CA CYS A 81 10.30 9.46 -6.22
C CYS A 81 10.23 10.07 -7.62
N TRP A 82 9.65 11.25 -7.75
CA TRP A 82 9.55 11.93 -9.04
C TRP A 82 10.92 12.36 -9.58
N GLY A 83 11.85 12.74 -8.69
CA GLY A 83 13.23 13.06 -9.06
C GLY A 83 14.02 11.83 -9.56
N SER A 84 13.68 10.63 -9.12
CA SER A 84 14.30 9.36 -9.54
C SER A 84 13.62 8.69 -10.75
N GLY A 85 12.59 9.31 -11.35
CA GLY A 85 11.87 8.77 -12.49
C GLY A 85 10.84 7.69 -12.12
N THR A 86 10.30 7.75 -10.90
CA THR A 86 9.25 6.85 -10.41
C THR A 86 7.99 7.64 -10.05
N ALA A 87 6.82 7.23 -10.52
CA ALA A 87 5.54 7.78 -10.11
C ALA A 87 4.50 6.68 -9.86
N THR A 88 3.54 6.99 -8.98
CA THR A 88 2.45 6.07 -8.65
C THR A 88 1.13 6.64 -9.16
N PHE A 89 0.52 5.96 -10.11
CA PHE A 89 -0.80 6.27 -10.67
C PHE A 89 -1.89 5.54 -9.90
N MET A 90 -3.02 6.20 -9.69
CA MET A 90 -4.19 5.59 -9.10
C MET A 90 -5.27 5.44 -10.18
N ILE A 91 -5.72 4.22 -10.41
CA ILE A 91 -6.76 3.88 -11.40
C ILE A 91 -8.07 3.49 -10.74
N LEU A 92 -9.12 3.31 -11.54
CA LEU A 92 -10.48 2.95 -11.13
C LEU A 92 -11.23 4.08 -10.41
N GLY A 93 -10.75 5.32 -10.54
CA GLY A 93 -11.35 6.53 -9.97
C GLY A 93 -10.76 6.93 -8.61
N ASP A 94 -11.45 7.84 -7.90
CA ASP A 94 -11.02 8.52 -6.67
C ASP A 94 -11.73 8.04 -5.40
N THR A 95 -12.75 7.18 -5.53
CA THR A 95 -13.62 6.76 -4.44
C THR A 95 -13.51 5.26 -4.23
N CYS A 96 -13.15 4.84 -3.02
CA CYS A 96 -12.95 3.44 -2.62
C CYS A 96 -14.19 2.87 -1.94
N THR A 97 -14.54 1.60 -2.21
CA THR A 97 -15.62 0.89 -1.52
C THR A 97 -15.25 0.48 -0.09
N ARG A 98 -13.95 0.53 0.28
CA ARG A 98 -13.46 0.12 1.59
C ARG A 98 -13.02 1.31 2.44
N ALA A 99 -13.12 1.14 3.77
CA ALA A 99 -12.84 2.17 4.77
C ALA A 99 -11.66 1.74 5.67
N CYS A 100 -10.47 1.63 5.11
CA CYS A 100 -9.26 1.38 5.90
C CYS A 100 -8.96 2.59 6.79
N SER A 101 -8.71 2.38 8.08
CA SER A 101 -8.62 3.46 9.07
C SER A 101 -7.37 4.33 8.92
N PHE A 102 -6.40 3.92 8.13
CA PHE A 102 -5.16 4.66 7.83
C PHE A 102 -5.23 5.44 6.52
N CYS A 103 -6.18 5.13 5.63
CA CYS A 103 -6.18 5.58 4.25
C CYS A 103 -6.93 6.91 4.08
N ALA A 104 -6.28 7.88 3.43
CA ALA A 104 -6.87 9.20 3.17
C ALA A 104 -7.83 9.23 1.97
N ILE A 105 -7.90 8.15 1.18
CA ILE A 105 -8.77 8.07 0.01
C ILE A 105 -10.25 8.13 0.43
N LYS A 106 -11.03 8.84 -0.36
CA LYS A 106 -12.46 9.00 -0.15
C LYS A 106 -13.17 7.64 -0.16
N THR A 107 -13.93 7.35 0.87
CA THR A 107 -14.76 6.15 0.95
C THR A 107 -16.18 6.45 0.52
N GLY A 108 -16.78 5.56 -0.27
CA GLY A 108 -18.16 5.74 -0.72
C GLY A 108 -18.53 4.82 -1.87
N ARG A 109 -19.56 5.22 -2.61
CA ARG A 109 -19.98 4.55 -3.84
C ARG A 109 -19.22 5.17 -5.02
N PRO A 110 -18.35 4.41 -5.71
CA PRO A 110 -17.60 4.91 -6.87
C PRO A 110 -18.52 5.22 -8.04
N GLY A 111 -18.05 6.11 -8.92
CA GLY A 111 -18.68 6.40 -10.20
C GLY A 111 -18.47 5.33 -11.27
N THR A 112 -18.87 5.63 -12.50
CA THR A 112 -18.65 4.78 -13.68
C THR A 112 -17.15 4.65 -13.98
N LEU A 113 -16.77 3.52 -14.59
CA LEU A 113 -15.39 3.28 -15.04
C LEU A 113 -15.04 4.18 -16.24
N ASN A 114 -13.86 4.75 -16.21
CA ASN A 114 -13.27 5.42 -17.37
C ASN A 114 -12.43 4.42 -18.17
N TRP A 115 -12.95 3.93 -19.27
CA TRP A 115 -12.25 2.98 -20.15
C TRP A 115 -11.10 3.59 -20.95
N GLN A 116 -10.93 4.92 -20.95
CA GLN A 116 -9.78 5.61 -21.52
C GLN A 116 -8.59 5.69 -20.55
N GLU A 117 -8.82 5.46 -19.27
CA GLU A 117 -7.80 5.55 -18.20
C GLU A 117 -6.51 4.76 -18.52
N PRO A 118 -6.54 3.52 -19.07
CA PRO A 118 -5.33 2.81 -19.50
C PRO A 118 -4.48 3.58 -20.51
N ASN A 119 -5.11 4.22 -21.50
CA ASN A 119 -4.42 5.01 -22.51
C ASN A 119 -3.82 6.28 -21.92
N ASP A 120 -4.57 6.94 -21.03
CA ASP A 120 -4.14 8.19 -20.39
C ASP A 120 -2.96 7.95 -19.45
N VAL A 121 -2.99 6.86 -18.68
CA VAL A 121 -1.87 6.44 -17.82
C VAL A 121 -0.64 6.10 -18.66
N ALA A 122 -0.78 5.27 -19.71
CA ALA A 122 0.34 4.90 -20.58
C ALA A 122 1.00 6.11 -21.26
N ARG A 123 0.19 7.07 -21.71
CA ARG A 123 0.67 8.32 -22.27
C ARG A 123 1.42 9.15 -21.26
N SER A 124 0.92 9.23 -20.03
CA SER A 124 1.55 9.99 -18.96
C SER A 124 2.88 9.39 -18.52
N VAL A 125 2.97 8.05 -18.46
CA VAL A 125 4.24 7.34 -18.24
C VAL A 125 5.27 7.73 -19.29
N LYS A 126 4.86 7.80 -20.58
CA LYS A 126 5.73 8.20 -21.69
C LYS A 126 6.19 9.66 -21.59
N GLU A 127 5.26 10.58 -21.33
CA GLU A 127 5.56 12.01 -21.26
C GLU A 127 6.41 12.37 -20.04
N MET A 128 6.30 11.60 -18.96
CA MET A 128 7.14 11.73 -17.76
C MET A 128 8.48 11.00 -17.90
N GLU A 129 8.70 10.28 -19.01
CA GLU A 129 9.91 9.48 -19.26
C GLU A 129 10.27 8.56 -18.09
N LEU A 130 9.24 7.94 -17.50
CA LEU A 130 9.44 7.12 -16.30
C LEU A 130 10.24 5.85 -16.62
N LYS A 131 11.19 5.56 -15.75
CA LYS A 131 11.93 4.27 -15.76
C LYS A 131 11.15 3.18 -15.05
N HIS A 132 10.32 3.58 -14.07
CA HIS A 132 9.51 2.68 -13.25
C HIS A 132 8.15 3.31 -12.96
N ALA A 133 7.10 2.66 -13.45
CA ALA A 133 5.72 3.07 -13.22
C ALA A 133 5.08 2.18 -12.17
N VAL A 134 4.59 2.77 -11.09
CA VAL A 134 3.77 2.07 -10.09
C VAL A 134 2.31 2.38 -10.38
N VAL A 135 1.49 1.34 -10.48
CA VAL A 135 0.04 1.47 -10.63
C VAL A 135 -0.64 0.93 -9.39
N THR A 136 -1.56 1.68 -8.83
CA THR A 136 -2.43 1.23 -7.74
C THR A 136 -3.89 1.60 -8.05
N SER A 137 -4.82 1.19 -7.22
CA SER A 137 -6.24 1.51 -7.42
C SER A 137 -6.99 1.71 -6.11
N VAL A 138 -8.16 2.31 -6.23
CA VAL A 138 -9.22 2.15 -5.22
C VAL A 138 -9.81 0.74 -5.30
N ASN A 139 -10.43 0.25 -4.23
CA ASN A 139 -11.20 -0.99 -4.28
C ASN A 139 -12.54 -0.75 -4.97
N ARG A 140 -12.95 -1.68 -5.83
CA ARG A 140 -14.19 -1.69 -6.59
C ARG A 140 -14.98 -2.97 -6.31
N ASP A 141 -15.24 -3.21 -5.02
CA ASP A 141 -15.91 -4.44 -4.54
C ASP A 141 -17.33 -4.63 -5.08
N GLU A 142 -17.92 -3.60 -5.68
CA GLU A 142 -19.24 -3.60 -6.32
C GLU A 142 -19.22 -4.14 -7.76
N LEU A 143 -18.04 -4.17 -8.40
CA LEU A 143 -17.90 -4.71 -9.76
C LEU A 143 -17.73 -6.23 -9.70
N LYS A 144 -18.28 -6.91 -10.70
CA LYS A 144 -18.18 -8.37 -10.85
C LYS A 144 -16.72 -8.83 -10.90
N ASP A 145 -15.91 -8.14 -11.71
CA ASP A 145 -14.49 -8.42 -11.91
C ASP A 145 -13.58 -7.57 -11.00
N GLN A 146 -14.17 -6.83 -10.06
CA GLN A 146 -13.49 -5.95 -9.11
C GLN A 146 -12.46 -5.00 -9.78
N GLY A 147 -12.69 -4.70 -11.06
CA GLY A 147 -11.84 -3.84 -11.89
C GLY A 147 -10.62 -4.53 -12.48
N SER A 148 -10.47 -5.85 -12.32
CA SER A 148 -9.29 -6.59 -12.81
C SER A 148 -9.11 -6.52 -14.33
N THR A 149 -10.19 -6.37 -15.10
CA THR A 149 -10.11 -6.14 -16.55
C THR A 149 -9.42 -4.82 -16.88
N LEU A 150 -9.74 -3.75 -16.15
CA LEU A 150 -9.10 -2.46 -16.37
C LEU A 150 -7.65 -2.47 -15.88
N TRP A 151 -7.34 -3.22 -14.84
CA TRP A 151 -5.98 -3.50 -14.39
C TRP A 151 -5.13 -4.11 -15.50
N ALA A 152 -5.59 -5.22 -16.10
CA ALA A 152 -4.89 -5.91 -17.18
C ALA A 152 -4.64 -4.97 -18.35
N LYS A 153 -5.67 -4.27 -18.82
CA LYS A 153 -5.56 -3.29 -19.92
C LYS A 153 -4.58 -2.17 -19.60
N THR A 154 -4.51 -1.72 -18.36
CA THR A 154 -3.56 -0.66 -17.97
C THR A 154 -2.11 -1.16 -18.06
N ILE A 155 -1.84 -2.36 -17.56
CA ILE A 155 -0.51 -2.98 -17.62
C ILE A 155 -0.08 -3.17 -19.07
N GLU A 156 -0.93 -3.81 -19.88
CA GLU A 156 -0.69 -4.07 -21.30
C GLU A 156 -0.40 -2.77 -22.05
N LYS A 157 -1.21 -1.72 -21.81
CA LYS A 157 -1.06 -0.45 -22.51
C LYS A 157 0.18 0.32 -22.10
N ILE A 158 0.57 0.27 -20.82
CA ILE A 158 1.84 0.86 -20.38
C ILE A 158 3.02 0.17 -21.09
N LYS A 159 3.04 -1.16 -21.11
CA LYS A 159 4.13 -1.95 -21.73
C LYS A 159 4.18 -1.77 -23.25
N GLU A 160 3.02 -1.67 -23.92
CA GLU A 160 2.93 -1.39 -25.37
C GLU A 160 3.56 -0.03 -25.72
N VAL A 161 3.20 1.02 -24.98
CA VAL A 161 3.61 2.40 -25.28
C VAL A 161 5.01 2.72 -24.75
N ASN A 162 5.45 2.01 -23.70
CA ASN A 162 6.69 2.27 -22.96
C ASN A 162 7.48 0.96 -22.74
N PRO A 163 8.05 0.36 -23.78
CA PRO A 163 8.66 -0.98 -23.72
C PRO A 163 9.88 -1.06 -22.77
N ASN A 164 10.51 0.06 -22.43
CA ASN A 164 11.67 0.15 -21.54
C ASN A 164 11.31 0.54 -20.10
N THR A 165 10.02 0.73 -19.79
CA THR A 165 9.55 1.08 -18.46
C THR A 165 9.12 -0.18 -17.71
N THR A 166 9.66 -0.38 -16.51
CA THR A 166 9.18 -1.46 -15.62
C THR A 166 7.86 -1.08 -14.98
N VAL A 167 6.94 -2.05 -14.85
CA VAL A 167 5.60 -1.85 -14.31
C VAL A 167 5.45 -2.63 -13.00
N GLU A 168 5.30 -1.90 -11.89
CA GLU A 168 4.88 -2.45 -10.60
C GLU A 168 3.38 -2.20 -10.42
N VAL A 169 2.65 -3.22 -9.95
CA VAL A 169 1.23 -3.09 -9.63
C VAL A 169 1.02 -3.30 -8.14
N LEU A 170 0.37 -2.35 -7.46
CA LEU A 170 -0.07 -2.47 -6.08
C LEU A 170 -1.56 -2.76 -6.06
N ILE A 171 -1.91 -4.05 -6.09
CA ILE A 171 -3.27 -4.54 -6.28
C ILE A 171 -4.06 -4.70 -4.97
N PRO A 172 -5.40 -4.63 -5.01
CA PRO A 172 -6.26 -5.04 -3.90
C PRO A 172 -6.26 -6.57 -3.74
N ASP A 173 -6.89 -7.06 -2.67
CA ASP A 173 -7.02 -8.51 -2.43
C ASP A 173 -8.09 -9.20 -3.28
N PHE A 174 -8.77 -8.47 -4.16
CA PHE A 174 -9.89 -8.95 -5.01
C PHE A 174 -10.88 -9.85 -4.24
N LYS A 175 -11.12 -9.57 -2.94
CA LYS A 175 -11.95 -10.40 -2.03
C LYS A 175 -11.59 -11.89 -2.03
N GLY A 176 -10.39 -12.25 -2.52
CA GLY A 176 -9.92 -13.62 -2.69
C GLY A 176 -10.34 -14.27 -4.00
N ASP A 177 -10.84 -13.50 -4.96
CA ASP A 177 -11.15 -14.01 -6.30
C ASP A 177 -9.87 -14.22 -7.11
N MET A 178 -9.51 -15.49 -7.29
CA MET A 178 -8.28 -15.89 -7.97
C MET A 178 -8.35 -15.72 -9.50
N GLU A 179 -9.54 -15.63 -10.10
CA GLU A 179 -9.66 -15.30 -11.52
C GLU A 179 -9.32 -13.83 -11.79
N CYS A 180 -9.71 -12.95 -10.87
CA CYS A 180 -9.32 -11.54 -10.91
C CYS A 180 -7.81 -11.37 -10.77
N LEU A 181 -7.17 -12.11 -9.85
CA LEU A 181 -5.72 -12.14 -9.70
C LEU A 181 -5.04 -12.67 -10.96
N GLN A 182 -5.53 -13.80 -11.50
CA GLN A 182 -4.97 -14.42 -12.69
C GLN A 182 -4.94 -13.45 -13.88
N ARG A 183 -6.02 -12.70 -14.09
CA ARG A 183 -6.10 -11.70 -15.16
C ARG A 183 -5.01 -10.64 -15.06
N VAL A 184 -4.65 -10.23 -13.84
CA VAL A 184 -3.53 -9.30 -13.62
C VAL A 184 -2.18 -9.97 -13.89
N ILE A 185 -1.99 -11.23 -13.47
CA ILE A 185 -0.77 -12.00 -13.71
C ILE A 185 -0.54 -12.22 -15.20
N ASP A 186 -1.60 -12.55 -15.95
CA ASP A 186 -1.55 -12.79 -17.41
C ASP A 186 -1.14 -11.53 -18.19
N ALA A 187 -1.42 -10.33 -17.66
CA ALA A 187 -0.93 -9.07 -18.21
C ALA A 187 0.57 -8.82 -17.96
N LYS A 188 1.24 -9.70 -17.20
CA LYS A 188 2.70 -9.74 -16.98
C LYS A 188 3.30 -8.43 -16.45
N PRO A 189 2.86 -7.90 -15.30
CA PRO A 189 3.58 -6.84 -14.64
C PRO A 189 4.98 -7.33 -14.23
N ASP A 190 5.95 -6.42 -14.08
CA ASP A 190 7.32 -6.80 -13.69
C ASP A 190 7.43 -7.07 -12.18
N VAL A 191 6.59 -6.40 -11.38
CA VAL A 191 6.47 -6.62 -9.93
C VAL A 191 4.99 -6.63 -9.55
N LEU A 192 4.57 -7.67 -8.84
CA LEU A 192 3.25 -7.76 -8.23
C LEU A 192 3.37 -7.46 -6.73
N ASN A 193 2.83 -6.31 -6.35
CA ASN A 193 2.78 -5.84 -4.98
C ASN A 193 1.36 -5.95 -4.43
N HIS A 194 1.22 -6.48 -3.22
CA HIS A 194 0.00 -6.43 -2.43
C HIS A 194 0.37 -6.19 -0.96
N ASN A 195 0.03 -5.03 -0.43
CA ASN A 195 0.38 -4.68 0.94
C ASN A 195 -0.47 -5.44 1.96
N ILE A 196 0.20 -6.04 2.94
CA ILE A 196 -0.43 -6.61 4.14
C ILE A 196 -0.86 -5.51 5.11
N GLU A 197 -0.17 -4.36 5.09
CA GLU A 197 -0.44 -3.11 5.82
C GLU A 197 -0.21 -3.17 7.32
N THR A 198 -0.55 -4.27 8.00
CA THR A 198 -0.40 -4.40 9.45
C THR A 198 -0.39 -5.87 9.89
N VAL A 199 -0.10 -6.12 11.16
CA VAL A 199 -0.07 -7.46 11.78
C VAL A 199 -1.48 -8.07 11.94
N PRO A 200 -1.63 -9.41 12.03
CA PRO A 200 -2.93 -10.11 12.05
C PRO A 200 -3.91 -9.56 13.10
N ARG A 201 -3.43 -9.28 14.31
CA ARG A 201 -4.26 -8.78 15.43
C ARG A 201 -4.97 -7.47 15.09
N LEU A 202 -4.33 -6.60 14.31
CA LEU A 202 -4.83 -5.27 14.00
C LEU A 202 -5.74 -5.22 12.76
N TYR A 203 -5.88 -6.32 12.00
CA TYR A 203 -6.64 -6.30 10.74
C TYR A 203 -8.07 -5.78 10.89
N LYS A 204 -8.80 -6.25 11.92
CA LYS A 204 -10.21 -5.83 12.13
C LYS A 204 -10.36 -4.34 12.41
N ILE A 205 -9.32 -3.69 12.93
CA ILE A 205 -9.31 -2.27 13.29
C ILE A 205 -8.80 -1.43 12.12
N VAL A 206 -7.70 -1.88 11.52
CA VAL A 206 -6.95 -1.11 10.50
C VAL A 206 -7.54 -1.30 9.10
N ARG A 207 -7.94 -2.55 8.77
CA ARG A 207 -8.48 -2.96 7.45
C ARG A 207 -9.70 -3.86 7.60
N PRO A 208 -10.83 -3.39 8.07
CA PRO A 208 -11.97 -4.23 8.50
C PRO A 208 -12.55 -5.14 7.39
N GLN A 209 -12.41 -4.76 6.11
CA GLN A 209 -12.89 -5.56 4.97
C GLN A 209 -11.84 -6.53 4.40
N ALA A 210 -10.57 -6.41 4.80
CA ALA A 210 -9.50 -7.29 4.39
C ALA A 210 -9.32 -8.47 5.38
N ARG A 211 -8.57 -9.48 4.97
CA ARG A 211 -8.20 -10.63 5.80
C ARG A 211 -6.73 -10.95 5.62
N TYR A 212 -6.01 -11.17 6.72
CA TYR A 212 -4.58 -11.45 6.70
C TYR A 212 -4.25 -12.67 5.83
N GLN A 213 -4.90 -13.81 6.08
CA GLN A 213 -4.66 -15.04 5.32
C GLN A 213 -4.91 -14.83 3.81
N ARG A 214 -5.97 -14.13 3.43
CA ARG A 214 -6.25 -13.81 2.03
C ARG A 214 -5.11 -13.04 1.36
N SER A 215 -4.44 -12.14 2.09
CA SER A 215 -3.29 -11.40 1.57
C SER A 215 -2.09 -12.32 1.36
N LEU A 216 -1.86 -13.28 2.26
CA LEU A 216 -0.82 -14.30 2.10
C LEU A 216 -1.13 -15.22 0.92
N ASP A 217 -2.35 -15.78 0.84
CA ASP A 217 -2.78 -16.68 -0.24
C ASP A 217 -2.62 -16.03 -1.63
N LEU A 218 -2.93 -14.74 -1.73
CA LEU A 218 -2.74 -13.98 -2.98
C LEU A 218 -1.27 -13.87 -3.36
N LEU A 219 -0.39 -13.51 -2.42
CA LEU A 219 1.05 -13.37 -2.66
C LEU A 219 1.69 -14.72 -2.98
N GLU A 220 1.31 -15.78 -2.27
CA GLU A 220 1.76 -17.16 -2.50
C GLU A 220 1.37 -17.61 -3.91
N ARG A 221 0.10 -17.44 -4.29
CA ARG A 221 -0.39 -17.79 -5.62
C ARG A 221 0.34 -17.03 -6.74
N ALA A 222 0.60 -15.74 -6.55
CA ALA A 222 1.38 -14.95 -7.51
C ALA A 222 2.83 -15.46 -7.61
N LYS A 223 3.43 -15.82 -6.46
CA LYS A 223 4.79 -16.37 -6.41
C LYS A 223 4.90 -17.72 -7.12
N GLU A 224 3.95 -18.64 -6.91
CA GLU A 224 3.89 -19.93 -7.59
C GLU A 224 3.83 -19.80 -9.12
N GLN A 225 3.25 -18.72 -9.62
CA GLN A 225 3.20 -18.40 -11.05
C GLN A 225 4.43 -17.63 -11.56
N GLY A 226 5.49 -17.56 -10.76
CA GLY A 226 6.77 -16.98 -11.16
C GLY A 226 6.82 -15.45 -11.05
N MET A 227 5.82 -14.79 -10.45
CA MET A 227 5.85 -13.34 -10.26
C MET A 227 6.93 -12.93 -9.26
N ARG A 228 7.56 -11.77 -9.52
CA ARG A 228 8.33 -11.07 -8.50
C ARG A 228 7.36 -10.39 -7.54
N THR A 229 7.21 -10.98 -6.35
CA THR A 229 6.24 -10.51 -5.35
C THR A 229 6.84 -9.49 -4.40
N LYS A 230 6.03 -8.48 -4.05
CA LYS A 230 6.36 -7.44 -3.07
C LYS A 230 5.20 -7.25 -2.11
N THR A 231 5.52 -6.91 -0.87
CA THR A 231 4.54 -6.52 0.13
C THR A 231 5.08 -5.44 1.05
N GLY A 232 4.21 -4.86 1.86
CA GLY A 232 4.59 -3.84 2.83
C GLY A 232 3.67 -3.79 4.02
N ILE A 233 4.22 -3.28 5.13
CA ILE A 233 3.48 -2.91 6.33
C ILE A 233 3.82 -1.50 6.79
N MET A 234 2.90 -0.93 7.55
CA MET A 234 3.13 0.26 8.33
C MET A 234 3.38 -0.14 9.79
N VAL A 235 4.37 0.49 10.43
CA VAL A 235 4.67 0.35 11.85
C VAL A 235 4.39 1.64 12.60
N GLY A 236 4.09 1.53 13.91
CA GLY A 236 3.67 2.65 14.75
C GLY A 236 2.15 2.89 14.74
N ILE A 237 1.35 1.85 14.37
CA ILE A 237 -0.12 1.88 14.39
C ILE A 237 -0.70 1.01 15.51
N GLY A 238 0.17 0.40 16.38
CA GLY A 238 -0.21 -0.40 17.55
C GLY A 238 0.28 -1.85 17.54
N GLU A 239 1.14 -2.22 16.60
CA GLU A 239 1.85 -3.51 16.56
C GLU A 239 3.01 -3.55 17.58
N THR A 240 3.44 -4.76 17.94
CA THR A 240 4.70 -5.00 18.66
C THR A 240 5.80 -5.43 17.68
N ASP A 241 7.06 -5.37 18.13
CA ASP A 241 8.20 -5.80 17.29
C ASP A 241 8.14 -7.32 17.06
N GLU A 242 7.69 -8.11 18.05
CA GLU A 242 7.51 -9.54 17.95
C GLU A 242 6.47 -9.92 16.90
N GLU A 243 5.34 -9.20 16.82
CA GLU A 243 4.32 -9.42 15.80
C GLU A 243 4.85 -9.10 14.39
N VAL A 244 5.78 -8.14 14.26
CA VAL A 244 6.45 -7.86 12.98
C VAL A 244 7.36 -9.02 12.61
N TYR A 245 8.10 -9.61 13.54
CA TYR A 245 8.96 -10.77 13.29
C TYR A 245 8.16 -12.02 12.92
N GLU A 246 7.01 -12.27 13.57
CA GLU A 246 6.09 -13.34 13.20
C GLU A 246 5.58 -13.17 11.77
N LEU A 247 5.21 -11.96 11.39
CA LEU A 247 4.78 -11.63 10.03
C LEU A 247 5.92 -11.87 9.02
N MET A 248 7.16 -11.47 9.34
CA MET A 248 8.31 -11.76 8.48
C MET A 248 8.47 -13.27 8.27
N SER A 249 8.32 -14.06 9.32
CA SER A 249 8.38 -15.54 9.24
C SER A 249 7.30 -16.11 8.30
N ASP A 250 6.09 -15.54 8.30
CA ASP A 250 5.04 -15.95 7.37
C ASP A 250 5.39 -15.58 5.92
N LEU A 251 6.00 -14.41 5.69
CA LEU A 251 6.45 -13.99 4.36
C LEU A 251 7.58 -14.87 3.81
N VAL A 252 8.49 -15.34 4.67
CA VAL A 252 9.55 -16.30 4.28
C VAL A 252 8.95 -17.61 3.80
N LYS A 253 7.92 -18.14 4.47
CA LYS A 253 7.23 -19.39 4.09
C LYS A 253 6.69 -19.33 2.66
N ILE A 254 6.09 -18.20 2.28
CA ILE A 254 5.52 -17.97 0.94
C ILE A 254 6.53 -17.33 -0.04
N LYS A 255 7.81 -17.21 0.36
CA LYS A 255 8.94 -16.77 -0.47
C LYS A 255 8.73 -15.41 -1.15
N VAL A 256 8.18 -14.43 -0.44
CA VAL A 256 8.07 -13.05 -0.94
C VAL A 256 9.45 -12.49 -1.27
N ASN A 257 9.58 -11.77 -2.40
CA ASN A 257 10.87 -11.28 -2.86
C ASN A 257 11.28 -9.96 -2.21
N VAL A 258 10.31 -9.09 -1.92
CA VAL A 258 10.57 -7.75 -1.38
C VAL A 258 9.58 -7.44 -0.28
N PHE A 259 10.08 -7.10 0.89
CA PHE A 259 9.28 -6.63 2.01
C PHE A 259 9.69 -5.21 2.39
N THR A 260 8.71 -4.32 2.50
CA THR A 260 8.92 -2.92 2.88
C THR A 260 8.25 -2.60 4.21
N ILE A 261 8.94 -1.87 5.08
CA ILE A 261 8.42 -1.43 6.37
C ILE A 261 8.52 0.08 6.43
N GLY A 262 7.39 0.76 6.65
CA GLY A 262 7.32 2.22 6.73
C GLY A 262 6.68 2.72 8.01
N GLN A 263 7.11 3.89 8.50
CA GLN A 263 6.43 4.56 9.61
C GLN A 263 5.03 4.99 9.22
N TYR A 264 4.02 4.60 9.99
CA TYR A 264 2.67 5.14 9.85
C TYR A 264 2.63 6.63 10.20
N LEU A 265 2.02 7.41 9.32
CA LEU A 265 1.76 8.83 9.53
C LEU A 265 0.26 9.08 9.41
N GLN A 266 -0.37 9.54 10.48
CA GLN A 266 -1.79 9.82 10.52
C GLN A 266 -2.18 10.94 9.52
N PRO A 267 -3.03 10.66 8.51
CA PRO A 267 -3.41 11.67 7.53
C PRO A 267 -4.24 12.81 8.12
N SER A 268 -5.20 12.47 8.99
CA SER A 268 -6.03 13.45 9.71
C SER A 268 -6.52 12.87 11.03
N VAL A 269 -7.13 13.71 11.87
CA VAL A 269 -7.72 13.32 13.16
C VAL A 269 -8.80 12.24 13.08
N LYS A 270 -9.34 12.00 11.89
CA LYS A 270 -10.38 10.98 11.64
C LYS A 270 -9.81 9.58 11.40
N HIS A 271 -8.49 9.48 11.20
CA HIS A 271 -7.78 8.23 10.94
C HIS A 271 -7.19 7.65 12.23
N SER A 272 -6.76 6.40 12.18
CA SER A 272 -6.06 5.76 13.31
C SER A 272 -4.97 6.66 13.86
N PRO A 273 -4.87 6.85 15.18
CA PRO A 273 -3.79 7.64 15.76
C PRO A 273 -2.45 6.95 15.53
N VAL A 274 -1.36 7.73 15.53
CA VAL A 274 -0.01 7.16 15.65
C VAL A 274 0.16 6.68 17.08
N ASP A 275 0.46 5.39 17.24
CA ASP A 275 0.74 4.79 18.54
C ASP A 275 2.16 5.16 19.03
N ARG A 276 3.13 4.94 18.13
CA ARG A 276 4.54 5.28 18.40
C ARG A 276 5.25 5.76 17.13
N PHE A 277 6.27 6.58 17.33
CA PHE A 277 7.25 6.87 16.28
C PHE A 277 8.42 5.90 16.45
N VAL A 278 8.52 4.94 15.53
CA VAL A 278 9.53 3.89 15.56
C VAL A 278 10.92 4.49 15.30
N HIS A 279 11.89 4.18 16.16
CA HIS A 279 13.24 4.72 16.05
C HIS A 279 13.98 4.14 14.83
N PRO A 280 14.84 4.90 14.13
CA PRO A 280 15.63 4.39 13.00
C PRO A 280 16.42 3.12 13.31
N ASP A 281 16.91 2.93 14.52
CA ASP A 281 17.63 1.72 14.89
C ASP A 281 16.73 0.47 14.92
N THR A 282 15.44 0.61 15.20
CA THR A 282 14.48 -0.49 15.08
C THR A 282 14.31 -0.89 13.60
N PHE A 283 14.27 0.08 12.68
CA PHE A 283 14.25 -0.24 11.23
C PHE A 283 15.51 -0.96 10.78
N LYS A 284 16.69 -0.61 11.35
CA LYS A 284 17.92 -1.37 11.09
C LYS A 284 17.80 -2.82 11.54
N LYS A 285 17.29 -3.04 12.78
CA LYS A 285 17.02 -4.40 13.28
C LYS A 285 16.05 -5.17 12.39
N TYR A 286 14.95 -4.56 11.95
CA TYR A 286 14.03 -5.19 11.00
C TYR A 286 14.75 -5.61 9.72
N LYS A 287 15.64 -4.75 9.18
CA LYS A 287 16.43 -5.05 7.97
C LYS A 287 17.44 -6.17 8.18
N GLU A 288 18.03 -6.28 9.39
CA GLU A 288 19.01 -7.32 9.71
C GLU A 288 18.37 -8.69 9.91
N ILE A 289 17.11 -8.72 10.34
CA ILE A 289 16.35 -9.95 10.59
C ILE A 289 15.67 -10.46 9.32
N GLY A 290 15.14 -9.59 8.45
CA GLY A 290 14.47 -9.93 7.20
C GLY A 290 15.41 -9.96 6.01
#